data_87869668aaf190d2cc957e6951aa0f35
#
_entry.id   87869668aaf190d2cc957e6951aa0f35
#
_cell.length_a   1.000
_cell.length_b   1.000
_cell.length_c   1.000
_cell.angle_alpha   90.00
_cell.angle_beta   90.00
_cell.angle_gamma   90.00
#
_symmetry.space_group_name_H-M   'P 1'
#
loop_
_entity.id
_entity.type
_entity.pdbx_description
1 polymer ?
#
loop_
_entity_poly.entity_id
_entity_poly.type
_entity_poly.pdbx_seq_one_letter_code
_entity_poly.pdbx_strand_id
1 'polypeptide(L)'
;LKGNHSHFHEQIQKTFKSESYIHTVETGHGRVERRSVSLWTGWEGLSESEEWSGLRSIIRVTSYRHPLKGEYIQIKKPEHRYYISSLDETVEQFAVRIRDYWGVENKVHYVRDVTQGEDASRIRVGDLPAIFATARNLALNLYRDAGENNMAKAQRLAGYGLDVLKKLFRMK
;
A
#
# COMPACT_ATOMS: atom_id res chain seq x y z
N LEU A 1 12.75 -1.99 1.33
CA LEU A 1 13.79 -2.69 2.08
C LEU A 1 13.25 -3.07 3.45
N LYS A 2 13.37 -4.33 3.85
CA LYS A 2 12.80 -4.89 5.09
C LYS A 2 13.90 -5.63 5.86
N GLY A 3 13.53 -6.25 7.00
CA GLY A 3 14.45 -6.95 7.89
C GLY A 3 15.18 -8.18 7.32
N ASN A 4 14.80 -8.68 6.14
CA ASN A 4 15.53 -9.73 5.43
C ASN A 4 16.92 -9.28 4.90
N HIS A 5 17.18 -7.96 4.86
CA HIS A 5 18.46 -7.33 4.56
C HIS A 5 18.81 -6.36 5.69
N SER A 6 18.93 -6.89 6.91
CA SER A 6 19.05 -6.09 8.13
C SER A 6 20.30 -5.21 8.14
N HIS A 7 21.44 -5.74 7.72
CA HIS A 7 22.71 -5.01 7.73
C HIS A 7 22.68 -3.82 6.76
N PHE A 8 22.26 -4.03 5.50
CA PHE A 8 22.11 -2.97 4.52
C PHE A 8 21.07 -1.92 4.95
N HIS A 9 19.96 -2.37 5.54
CA HIS A 9 18.94 -1.48 6.08
C HIS A 9 19.48 -0.60 7.22
N GLU A 10 20.20 -1.17 8.17
CA GLU A 10 20.84 -0.41 9.25
C GLU A 10 21.88 0.59 8.73
N GLN A 11 22.67 0.19 7.76
CA GLN A 11 23.65 1.06 7.14
C GLN A 11 22.98 2.27 6.49
N ILE A 12 21.91 2.05 5.71
CA ILE A 12 21.13 3.13 5.13
C ILE A 12 20.53 4.02 6.23
N GLN A 13 19.94 3.44 7.28
CA GLN A 13 19.38 4.23 8.38
C GLN A 13 20.38 5.19 9.02
N LYS A 14 21.63 4.74 9.19
CA LYS A 14 22.70 5.53 9.83
C LYS A 14 23.28 6.61 8.91
N THR A 15 23.30 6.36 7.60
CA THR A 15 24.03 7.20 6.64
C THR A 15 23.14 8.02 5.73
N PHE A 16 21.82 7.78 5.69
CA PHE A 16 20.89 8.41 4.78
C PHE A 16 21.01 9.95 4.78
N LYS A 17 21.30 10.53 3.62
CA LYS A 17 21.31 11.97 3.41
C LYS A 17 20.18 12.37 2.46
N SER A 18 19.32 13.29 2.89
CA SER A 18 18.25 13.81 2.03
C SER A 18 18.82 14.86 1.11
N GLU A 19 18.80 14.62 -0.19
CA GLU A 19 19.19 15.59 -1.23
C GLU A 19 17.99 16.41 -1.69
N SER A 20 16.84 15.77 -1.79
CA SER A 20 15.57 16.41 -2.10
C SER A 20 14.44 15.79 -1.29
N TYR A 21 13.37 16.55 -1.05
CA TYR A 21 12.21 16.05 -0.33
C TYR A 21 10.92 16.77 -0.72
N ILE A 22 9.80 16.06 -0.52
CA ILE A 22 8.46 16.61 -0.67
C ILE A 22 7.62 16.26 0.57
N HIS A 23 6.72 17.16 0.96
CA HIS A 23 5.78 16.94 2.04
C HIS A 23 4.35 16.90 1.54
N THR A 24 3.57 15.98 2.08
CA THR A 24 2.13 15.92 1.86
C THR A 24 1.40 15.84 3.21
N VAL A 25 0.23 16.48 3.28
CA VAL A 25 -0.66 16.41 4.44
C VAL A 25 -2.02 15.95 3.97
N GLU A 26 -2.52 14.89 4.59
CA GLU A 26 -3.83 14.33 4.29
C GLU A 26 -4.65 14.22 5.56
N THR A 27 -5.95 14.51 5.44
CA THR A 27 -6.91 14.35 6.51
C THR A 27 -7.95 13.32 6.11
N GLY A 28 -8.14 12.29 6.91
CA GLY A 28 -9.12 11.24 6.63
C GLY A 28 -9.19 10.21 7.76
N HIS A 29 -10.27 9.46 7.79
CA HIS A 29 -10.46 8.38 8.78
C HIS A 29 -10.22 8.80 10.24
N GLY A 30 -10.59 10.04 10.60
CA GLY A 30 -10.43 10.56 11.97
C GLY A 30 -8.99 10.88 12.36
N ARG A 31 -8.08 11.05 11.41
CA ARG A 31 -6.66 11.37 11.63
C ARG A 31 -6.11 12.35 10.60
N VAL A 32 -5.04 13.03 10.97
CA VAL A 32 -4.16 13.76 10.05
C VAL A 32 -2.92 12.89 9.83
N GLU A 33 -2.57 12.66 8.59
CA GLU A 33 -1.34 11.99 8.19
C GLU A 33 -0.44 12.99 7.48
N ARG A 34 0.75 13.22 8.04
CA ARG A 34 1.82 13.98 7.39
C ARG A 34 2.84 13.00 6.89
N ARG A 35 3.16 13.10 5.60
CA ARG A 35 4.14 12.24 4.95
C ARG A 35 5.23 13.09 4.32
N SER A 36 6.48 12.69 4.53
CA SER A 36 7.64 13.24 3.82
C SER A 36 8.27 12.12 3.01
N VAL A 37 8.53 12.38 1.74
CA VAL A 37 9.33 11.52 0.88
C VAL A 37 10.64 12.23 0.64
N SER A 38 11.76 11.56 0.89
CA SER A 38 13.11 12.08 0.72
C SER A 38 13.90 11.17 -0.21
N LEU A 39 14.66 11.75 -1.12
CA LEU A 39 15.49 11.06 -2.11
C LEU A 39 16.97 11.23 -1.78
N TRP A 40 17.74 10.17 -2.02
CA TRP A 40 19.18 10.13 -1.92
C TRP A 40 19.77 9.36 -3.10
N THR A 41 20.60 10.01 -3.91
CA THR A 41 21.26 9.45 -5.10
C THR A 41 22.77 9.32 -4.92
N GLY A 42 23.38 10.10 -4.03
CA GLY A 42 24.82 10.09 -3.69
C GLY A 42 25.22 9.01 -2.67
N TRP A 43 24.67 7.80 -2.78
CA TRP A 43 24.90 6.67 -1.86
C TRP A 43 26.18 5.87 -2.13
N GLU A 44 27.02 6.31 -3.04
CA GLU A 44 28.29 5.69 -3.40
C GLU A 44 29.17 5.42 -2.15
N GLY A 45 29.66 4.20 -2.04
CA GLY A 45 30.46 3.78 -0.88
C GLY A 45 29.69 3.09 0.24
N LEU A 46 28.40 2.78 0.08
CA LEU A 46 27.73 1.82 0.94
C LEU A 46 28.27 0.42 0.68
N SER A 47 28.71 -0.29 1.74
CA SER A 47 29.48 -1.54 1.63
C SER A 47 28.76 -2.69 0.93
N GLU A 48 27.42 -2.69 0.91
CA GLU A 48 26.60 -3.71 0.26
C GLU A 48 25.95 -3.22 -1.05
N SER A 49 26.27 -2.02 -1.51
CA SER A 49 25.68 -1.47 -2.74
C SER A 49 26.08 -2.26 -3.99
N GLU A 50 27.24 -2.91 -3.98
CA GLU A 50 27.71 -3.75 -5.09
C GLU A 50 26.84 -4.99 -5.32
N GLU A 51 26.15 -5.49 -4.29
CA GLU A 51 25.21 -6.60 -4.40
C GLU A 51 23.90 -6.21 -5.12
N TRP A 52 23.63 -4.89 -5.21
CA TRP A 52 22.43 -4.34 -5.81
C TRP A 52 22.73 -3.76 -7.19
N SER A 53 22.99 -4.65 -8.15
CA SER A 53 23.23 -4.25 -9.53
C SER A 53 22.10 -3.35 -10.04
N GLY A 54 22.45 -2.13 -10.48
CA GLY A 54 21.50 -1.16 -10.98
C GLY A 54 20.82 -0.28 -9.92
N LEU A 55 21.24 -0.34 -8.65
CA LEU A 55 20.77 0.63 -7.65
C LEU A 55 21.12 2.05 -8.10
N ARG A 56 20.12 2.94 -8.15
CA ARG A 56 20.28 4.37 -8.50
C ARG A 56 19.77 5.31 -7.43
N SER A 57 18.71 4.92 -6.74
CA SER A 57 18.02 5.79 -5.80
C SER A 57 17.68 5.07 -4.52
N ILE A 58 17.86 5.74 -3.39
CA ILE A 58 17.38 5.32 -2.07
C ILE A 58 16.34 6.34 -1.61
N ILE A 59 15.15 5.88 -1.29
CA ILE A 59 14.03 6.72 -0.93
C ILE A 59 13.62 6.43 0.52
N ARG A 60 13.47 7.47 1.32
CA ARG A 60 12.92 7.39 2.68
C ARG A 60 11.53 8.02 2.72
N VAL A 61 10.55 7.24 3.15
CA VAL A 61 9.20 7.74 3.48
C VAL A 61 9.09 7.84 4.99
N THR A 62 8.81 9.04 5.48
CA THR A 62 8.56 9.31 6.89
C THR A 62 7.09 9.65 7.07
N SER A 63 6.38 8.92 7.93
CA SER A 63 4.96 9.12 8.20
C SER A 63 4.71 9.50 9.65
N TYR A 64 3.94 10.58 9.85
CA TYR A 64 3.42 11.02 11.15
C TYR A 64 1.91 10.90 11.12
N ARG A 65 1.33 10.21 12.10
CA ARG A 65 -0.12 10.03 12.21
C ARG A 65 -0.61 10.58 13.53
N HIS A 66 -1.54 11.53 13.45
CA HIS A 66 -2.17 12.17 14.61
C HIS A 66 -3.68 11.94 14.56
N PRO A 67 -4.32 11.44 15.61
CA PRO A 67 -5.78 11.39 15.69
C PRO A 67 -6.36 12.81 15.70
N LEU A 68 -7.53 13.00 15.07
CA LEU A 68 -8.24 14.29 15.06
C LEU A 68 -9.00 14.56 16.36
N LYS A 69 -9.28 13.52 17.16
CA LYS A 69 -10.02 13.60 18.42
C LYS A 69 -9.22 12.91 19.54
N GLY A 70 -9.07 13.56 20.66
CA GLY A 70 -8.44 13.05 21.88
C GLY A 70 -7.73 14.16 22.65
N GLU A 71 -7.92 14.22 23.98
CA GLU A 71 -7.31 15.24 24.87
C GLU A 71 -5.79 15.10 24.99
N TYR A 72 -5.22 13.95 24.63
CA TYR A 72 -3.78 13.71 24.65
C TYR A 72 -3.29 13.32 23.27
N ILE A 73 -2.66 14.26 22.58
CA ILE A 73 -1.90 13.97 21.36
C ILE A 73 -0.61 13.24 21.79
N GLN A 74 -0.68 11.92 21.94
CA GLN A 74 0.53 11.14 21.96
C GLN A 74 1.20 11.28 20.59
N ILE A 75 2.25 12.07 20.52
CA ILE A 75 3.09 12.17 19.33
C ILE A 75 3.77 10.81 19.17
N LYS A 76 3.18 9.93 18.38
CA LYS A 76 3.82 8.67 18.03
C LYS A 76 5.10 8.99 17.28
N LYS A 77 6.16 8.25 17.60
CA LYS A 77 7.43 8.36 16.85
C LYS A 77 7.15 8.22 15.36
N PRO A 78 7.84 8.99 14.51
CA PRO A 78 7.69 8.85 13.06
C PRO A 78 8.02 7.43 12.62
N GLU A 79 7.23 6.91 11.70
CA GLU A 79 7.52 5.65 11.02
C GLU A 79 8.38 5.95 9.80
N HIS A 80 9.55 5.31 9.70
CA HIS A 80 10.44 5.42 8.55
C HIS A 80 10.39 4.13 7.75
N ARG A 81 10.22 4.26 6.43
CA ARG A 81 10.31 3.15 5.47
C ARG A 81 11.31 3.52 4.39
N TYR A 82 12.16 2.56 4.05
CA TYR A 82 13.19 2.74 3.03
C TYR A 82 12.89 1.89 1.81
N TYR A 83 13.07 2.50 0.65
CA TYR A 83 12.94 1.87 -0.65
C TYR A 83 14.23 2.05 -1.41
N ILE A 84 14.56 1.07 -2.25
CA ILE A 84 15.66 1.12 -3.19
C ILE A 84 15.08 1.01 -4.59
N SER A 85 15.69 1.69 -5.56
CA SER A 85 15.20 1.74 -6.94
C SER A 85 16.36 1.79 -7.94
N SER A 86 16.14 1.15 -9.08
CA SER A 86 16.98 1.27 -10.27
C SER A 86 16.52 2.42 -11.19
N LEU A 87 15.45 3.13 -10.83
CA LEU A 87 14.93 4.24 -11.59
C LEU A 87 15.69 5.53 -11.22
N ASP A 88 15.84 6.39 -12.20
CA ASP A 88 16.36 7.74 -12.05
C ASP A 88 15.20 8.72 -12.22
N GLU A 89 14.48 8.97 -11.12
CA GLU A 89 13.27 9.77 -11.08
C GLU A 89 13.41 10.88 -10.03
N THR A 90 12.59 11.92 -10.14
CA THR A 90 12.52 12.98 -9.14
C THR A 90 11.80 12.51 -7.88
N VAL A 91 11.96 13.24 -6.78
CA VAL A 91 11.30 12.92 -5.50
C VAL A 91 9.77 12.96 -5.62
N GLU A 92 9.22 13.82 -6.47
CA GLU A 92 7.78 13.92 -6.77
C GLU A 92 7.28 12.67 -7.48
N GLN A 93 8.02 12.20 -8.49
CA GLN A 93 7.69 10.98 -9.24
C GLN A 93 7.73 9.74 -8.32
N PHE A 94 8.75 9.63 -7.47
CA PHE A 94 8.80 8.57 -6.46
C PHE A 94 7.66 8.65 -5.45
N ALA A 95 7.28 9.87 -5.03
CA ALA A 95 6.16 10.04 -4.10
C ALA A 95 4.83 9.53 -4.70
N VAL A 96 4.56 9.85 -5.97
CA VAL A 96 3.38 9.35 -6.71
C VAL A 96 3.46 7.83 -6.85
N ARG A 97 4.57 7.30 -7.36
CA ARG A 97 4.75 5.85 -7.58
C ARG A 97 4.56 5.03 -6.31
N ILE A 98 5.16 5.45 -5.19
CA ILE A 98 5.01 4.78 -3.90
C ILE A 98 3.56 4.87 -3.42
N ARG A 99 2.89 5.99 -3.64
CA ARG A 99 1.49 6.18 -3.28
C ARG A 99 0.57 5.24 -4.04
N ASP A 100 0.78 5.13 -5.34
CA ASP A 100 -0.01 4.27 -6.23
C ASP A 100 0.19 2.79 -5.89
N TYR A 101 1.42 2.38 -5.61
CA TYR A 101 1.71 1.02 -5.14
C TYR A 101 0.94 0.68 -3.85
N TRP A 102 0.95 1.58 -2.86
CA TRP A 102 0.14 1.41 -1.65
C TRP A 102 -1.36 1.44 -1.92
N GLY A 103 -1.79 2.17 -2.95
CA GLY A 103 -3.17 2.16 -3.44
C GLY A 103 -3.58 0.77 -3.91
N VAL A 104 -2.74 0.07 -4.66
CA VAL A 104 -3.01 -1.31 -5.11
C VAL A 104 -3.11 -2.25 -3.91
N GLU A 105 -2.15 -2.19 -2.98
CA GLU A 105 -2.16 -3.04 -1.80
C GLU A 105 -3.45 -2.87 -0.97
N ASN A 106 -3.84 -1.64 -0.68
CA ASN A 106 -5.02 -1.36 0.14
C ASN A 106 -6.35 -1.60 -0.59
N LYS A 107 -6.41 -1.32 -1.89
CA LYS A 107 -7.66 -1.41 -2.66
C LYS A 107 -7.89 -2.79 -3.28
N VAL A 108 -6.84 -3.56 -3.49
CA VAL A 108 -6.93 -4.88 -4.14
C VAL A 108 -6.59 -5.99 -3.16
N HIS A 109 -5.33 -6.08 -2.72
CA HIS A 109 -4.88 -7.20 -1.88
C HIS A 109 -5.62 -7.25 -0.55
N TYR A 110 -5.63 -6.17 0.23
CA TYR A 110 -6.35 -6.13 1.51
C TYR A 110 -7.84 -6.48 1.37
N VAL A 111 -8.48 -6.02 0.29
CA VAL A 111 -9.91 -6.33 0.06
C VAL A 111 -10.11 -7.82 -0.20
N ARG A 112 -9.25 -8.45 -0.98
CA ARG A 112 -9.33 -9.90 -1.25
C ARG A 112 -9.04 -10.69 0.01
N ASP A 113 -7.94 -10.38 0.68
CA ASP A 113 -7.43 -11.15 1.81
C ASP A 113 -8.35 -11.03 3.03
N VAL A 114 -8.73 -9.80 3.38
CA VAL A 114 -9.50 -9.52 4.61
C VAL A 114 -11.00 -9.41 4.34
N THR A 115 -11.43 -8.58 3.38
CA THR A 115 -12.87 -8.33 3.17
C THR A 115 -13.56 -9.56 2.57
N GLN A 116 -12.92 -10.19 1.58
CA GLN A 116 -13.44 -11.41 0.93
C GLN A 116 -12.93 -12.70 1.56
N GLY A 117 -12.07 -12.63 2.58
CA GLY A 117 -11.59 -13.76 3.36
C GLY A 117 -10.75 -14.75 2.57
N GLU A 118 -9.95 -14.31 1.59
CA GLU A 118 -9.13 -15.20 0.78
C GLU A 118 -8.08 -15.90 1.62
N ASP A 119 -7.38 -15.19 2.51
CA ASP A 119 -6.38 -15.76 3.41
C ASP A 119 -6.98 -16.76 4.41
N ALA A 120 -8.22 -16.53 4.83
CA ALA A 120 -8.96 -17.43 5.73
C ALA A 120 -9.55 -18.65 5.01
N SER A 121 -9.49 -18.71 3.67
CA SER A 121 -10.06 -19.79 2.88
C SER A 121 -9.31 -21.10 3.13
N ARG A 122 -10.07 -22.17 3.42
CA ARG A 122 -9.54 -23.53 3.60
C ARG A 122 -9.74 -24.42 2.37
N ILE A 123 -10.15 -23.86 1.25
CA ILE A 123 -10.35 -24.59 0.00
C ILE A 123 -8.98 -24.95 -0.56
N ARG A 124 -8.69 -26.27 -0.73
CA ARG A 124 -7.37 -26.79 -1.13
C ARG A 124 -7.44 -27.87 -2.21
N VAL A 125 -8.66 -28.23 -2.67
CA VAL A 125 -8.86 -29.39 -3.57
C VAL A 125 -8.79 -28.95 -5.03
N GLY A 126 -7.92 -29.58 -5.80
CA GLY A 126 -7.79 -29.39 -7.26
C GLY A 126 -7.69 -27.90 -7.64
N ASP A 127 -8.45 -27.50 -8.65
CA ASP A 127 -8.47 -26.13 -9.18
C ASP A 127 -9.39 -25.16 -8.42
N LEU A 128 -10.09 -25.65 -7.38
CA LEU A 128 -11.03 -24.83 -6.62
C LEU A 128 -10.39 -23.54 -6.04
N PRO A 129 -9.17 -23.56 -5.49
CA PRO A 129 -8.53 -22.31 -5.03
C PRO A 129 -8.45 -21.25 -6.13
N ALA A 130 -8.04 -21.61 -7.34
CA ALA A 130 -7.93 -20.72 -8.48
C ALA A 130 -9.32 -20.21 -8.95
N ILE A 131 -10.30 -21.09 -9.00
CA ILE A 131 -11.70 -20.74 -9.35
C ILE A 131 -12.25 -19.73 -8.36
N PHE A 132 -12.09 -19.95 -7.04
CA PHE A 132 -12.58 -19.02 -6.03
C PHE A 132 -11.81 -17.69 -6.03
N ALA A 133 -10.51 -17.69 -6.30
CA ALA A 133 -9.73 -16.45 -6.48
C ALA A 133 -10.24 -15.64 -7.68
N THR A 134 -10.54 -16.32 -8.79
CA THR A 134 -11.12 -15.68 -9.99
C THR A 134 -12.50 -15.12 -9.71
N ALA A 135 -13.36 -15.86 -9.00
CA ALA A 135 -14.69 -15.41 -8.62
C ALA A 135 -14.65 -14.17 -7.70
N ARG A 136 -13.71 -14.13 -6.75
CA ARG A 136 -13.50 -12.94 -5.90
C ARG A 136 -13.07 -11.73 -6.71
N ASN A 137 -12.13 -11.90 -7.66
CA ASN A 137 -11.71 -10.83 -8.55
C ASN A 137 -12.87 -10.31 -9.41
N LEU A 138 -13.68 -11.20 -9.94
CA LEU A 138 -14.88 -10.84 -10.71
C LEU A 138 -15.85 -10.03 -9.85
N ALA A 139 -16.18 -10.50 -8.65
CA ALA A 139 -17.06 -9.79 -7.73
C ALA A 139 -16.53 -8.38 -7.42
N LEU A 140 -15.22 -8.25 -7.13
CA LEU A 140 -14.57 -6.97 -6.87
C LEU A 140 -14.70 -5.99 -8.05
N ASN A 141 -14.50 -6.49 -9.26
CA ASN A 141 -14.63 -5.68 -10.47
C ASN A 141 -16.08 -5.24 -10.72
N LEU A 142 -17.05 -6.14 -10.52
CA LEU A 142 -18.46 -5.83 -10.65
C LEU A 142 -18.92 -4.76 -9.64
N TYR A 143 -18.47 -4.84 -8.39
CA TYR A 143 -18.78 -3.81 -7.39
C TYR A 143 -18.21 -2.45 -7.79
N ARG A 144 -16.99 -2.42 -8.29
CA ARG A 144 -16.36 -1.17 -8.77
C ARG A 144 -17.06 -0.61 -10.00
N ASP A 145 -17.41 -1.45 -10.94
CA ASP A 145 -18.15 -1.06 -12.15
C ASP A 145 -19.55 -0.52 -11.81
N ALA A 146 -20.15 -1.02 -10.74
CA ALA A 146 -21.40 -0.48 -10.18
C ALA A 146 -21.21 0.84 -9.39
N GLY A 147 -20.00 1.38 -9.30
CA GLY A 147 -19.69 2.63 -8.61
C GLY A 147 -19.47 2.51 -7.10
N GLU A 148 -19.37 1.29 -6.57
CA GLU A 148 -19.16 1.08 -5.14
C GLU A 148 -17.69 1.30 -4.76
N ASN A 149 -17.45 2.23 -3.84
CA ASN A 149 -16.11 2.54 -3.33
C ASN A 149 -15.75 1.77 -2.06
N ASN A 150 -16.75 1.23 -1.35
CA ASN A 150 -16.56 0.45 -0.12
C ASN A 150 -16.96 -1.01 -0.37
N MET A 151 -15.95 -1.85 -0.58
CA MET A 151 -16.15 -3.27 -0.94
C MET A 151 -16.86 -4.09 0.16
N ALA A 152 -16.60 -3.80 1.42
CA ALA A 152 -17.30 -4.47 2.52
C ALA A 152 -18.80 -4.11 2.56
N LYS A 153 -19.13 -2.85 2.23
CA LYS A 153 -20.53 -2.41 2.08
C LYS A 153 -21.17 -3.10 0.87
N ALA A 154 -20.48 -3.11 -0.29
CA ALA A 154 -20.96 -3.73 -1.51
C ALA A 154 -21.26 -5.23 -1.33
N GLN A 155 -20.35 -5.93 -0.65
CA GLN A 155 -20.55 -7.36 -0.34
C GLN A 155 -21.78 -7.58 0.56
N ARG A 156 -21.99 -6.75 1.59
CA ARG A 156 -23.21 -6.85 2.41
C ARG A 156 -24.48 -6.57 1.61
N LEU A 157 -24.46 -5.52 0.75
CA LEU A 157 -25.60 -5.20 -0.11
C LEU A 157 -25.93 -6.34 -1.07
N ALA A 158 -24.93 -6.98 -1.67
CA ALA A 158 -25.12 -8.15 -2.53
C ALA A 158 -25.78 -9.33 -1.78
N GLY A 159 -25.59 -9.42 -0.48
CA GLY A 159 -26.22 -10.44 0.38
C GLY A 159 -27.71 -10.19 0.69
N TYR A 160 -28.26 -9.00 0.37
CA TYR A 160 -29.65 -8.67 0.69
C TYR A 160 -30.69 -9.22 -0.31
N GLY A 161 -30.27 -9.79 -1.44
CA GLY A 161 -31.18 -10.48 -2.31
C GLY A 161 -30.86 -10.40 -3.80
N LEU A 162 -31.67 -11.15 -4.57
CA LEU A 162 -31.47 -11.36 -5.99
C LEU A 162 -31.56 -10.09 -6.81
N ASP A 163 -32.42 -9.14 -6.43
CA ASP A 163 -32.61 -7.90 -7.16
C ASP A 163 -31.36 -6.99 -7.12
N VAL A 164 -30.66 -6.99 -5.98
CA VAL A 164 -29.37 -6.29 -5.85
C VAL A 164 -28.32 -6.96 -6.73
N LEU A 165 -28.26 -8.28 -6.73
CA LEU A 165 -27.35 -9.04 -7.59
C LEU A 165 -27.64 -8.80 -9.06
N LYS A 166 -28.92 -8.88 -9.51
CA LYS A 166 -29.31 -8.56 -10.88
C LYS A 166 -28.84 -7.16 -11.30
N LYS A 167 -29.02 -6.17 -10.43
CA LYS A 167 -28.57 -4.81 -10.69
C LYS A 167 -27.04 -4.72 -10.85
N LEU A 168 -26.27 -5.39 -9.97
CA LEU A 168 -24.80 -5.45 -10.04
C LEU A 168 -24.32 -6.12 -11.33
N PHE A 169 -24.98 -7.22 -11.73
CA PHE A 169 -24.67 -7.96 -12.95
C PHE A 169 -25.30 -7.37 -14.21
N ARG A 170 -26.00 -6.22 -14.08
CA ARG A 170 -26.77 -5.60 -15.19
C ARG A 170 -27.70 -6.60 -15.89
N MET A 171 -28.19 -7.59 -15.16
CA MET A 171 -29.17 -8.55 -15.68
C MET A 171 -30.54 -7.90 -15.75
N LYS A 172 -31.24 -8.14 -16.85
CA LYS A 172 -32.64 -7.72 -17.04
C LYS A 172 -33.62 -8.66 -16.35
#